data_44ecaa8ce9ec162f8aadafe961765530
#
_entry.id   44ecaa8ce9ec162f8aadafe961765530
#
_cell.length_a   1.000
_cell.length_b   1.000
_cell.length_c   1.000
_cell.angle_alpha   90.00
_cell.angle_beta   90.00
_cell.angle_gamma   90.00
#
_symmetry.space_group_name_H-M   'P 1'
#
loop_
_entity.id
_entity.type
_entity.pdbx_description
1 polymer ?
#
loop_
_entity_poly.entity_id
_entity_poly.type
_entity_poly.pdbx_seq_one_letter_code
_entity_poly.pdbx_strand_id
1 'polypeptide(L)'
;KLNHIPKNEINQRIDEVLDLIELSDKQDEAVVTYSGGMRKRLDIAGGLLHHPRVLFLDEPTVGLDIQTRRKIWQYIKKIHTQFDMTIFLTTHYMEEADSLCDRIGIMDHGKIQVIDTPKNMKNDLGNEIISLVVDASNNHNLFLEELKKIEFIKKINEDDSKITLFTSNGTEVIPKIFQISSELKIKINSISLTQPTLDDVFISYTGHEIRDDDSKYNRRREHAKMKRLRQ
;
A
#
# COMPACT_ATOMS: atom_id res chain seq x y z
N LYS A 1 -1.16 23.56 -27.90
CA LYS A 1 0.30 23.86 -27.89
C LYS A 1 0.88 22.99 -26.78
N LEU A 2 1.53 21.89 -27.14
CA LEU A 2 2.31 21.07 -26.23
C LEU A 2 3.50 21.91 -25.77
N ASN A 3 3.54 22.21 -24.45
CA ASN A 3 4.48 23.12 -23.81
C ASN A 3 5.93 22.91 -24.28
N HIS A 4 6.43 23.83 -25.12
CA HIS A 4 7.82 23.95 -25.54
C HIS A 4 8.45 22.80 -26.34
N ILE A 5 7.70 21.78 -26.80
CA ILE A 5 8.23 20.76 -27.69
C ILE A 5 8.32 21.32 -29.12
N PRO A 6 9.50 21.26 -29.79
CA PRO A 6 9.63 21.62 -31.17
C PRO A 6 8.69 20.79 -32.05
N LYS A 7 8.03 21.44 -33.04
CA LYS A 7 7.05 20.76 -33.89
C LYS A 7 7.60 19.53 -34.63
N ASN A 8 8.86 19.57 -34.99
CA ASN A 8 9.56 18.47 -35.65
C ASN A 8 9.85 17.27 -34.75
N GLU A 9 9.77 17.42 -33.42
CA GLU A 9 10.01 16.36 -32.44
C GLU A 9 8.72 15.74 -31.89
N ILE A 10 7.56 16.39 -32.07
CA ILE A 10 6.30 15.98 -31.48
C ILE A 10 5.95 14.52 -31.84
N ASN A 11 6.01 14.17 -33.14
CA ASN A 11 5.64 12.83 -33.59
C ASN A 11 6.58 11.77 -32.99
N GLN A 12 7.90 12.04 -33.06
CA GLN A 12 8.87 11.13 -32.46
C GLN A 12 8.61 10.90 -30.94
N ARG A 13 8.29 11.98 -30.23
CA ARG A 13 7.96 11.89 -28.79
C ARG A 13 6.69 11.08 -28.52
N ILE A 14 5.68 11.26 -29.37
CA ILE A 14 4.43 10.47 -29.27
C ILE A 14 4.74 9.00 -29.49
N ASP A 15 5.51 8.66 -30.52
CA ASP A 15 5.87 7.29 -30.85
C ASP A 15 6.68 6.65 -29.71
N GLU A 16 7.69 7.34 -29.17
CA GLU A 16 8.50 6.88 -28.04
C GLU A 16 7.64 6.58 -26.79
N VAL A 17 6.70 7.47 -26.48
CA VAL A 17 5.85 7.33 -25.31
C VAL A 17 4.80 6.24 -25.51
N LEU A 18 4.21 6.12 -26.70
CA LEU A 18 3.25 5.05 -27.02
C LEU A 18 3.92 3.67 -27.01
N ASP A 19 5.15 3.56 -27.49
CA ASP A 19 5.93 2.31 -27.42
C ASP A 19 6.24 1.94 -25.97
N LEU A 20 6.65 2.92 -25.16
CA LEU A 20 6.94 2.72 -23.76
C LEU A 20 5.77 2.10 -22.97
N ILE A 21 4.53 2.53 -23.27
CA ILE A 21 3.30 2.07 -22.63
C ILE A 21 2.60 0.94 -23.38
N GLU A 22 3.20 0.40 -24.45
CA GLU A 22 2.66 -0.69 -25.28
C GLU A 22 1.27 -0.37 -25.86
N LEU A 23 1.13 0.80 -26.46
CA LEU A 23 -0.10 1.25 -27.15
C LEU A 23 0.14 1.74 -28.56
N SER A 24 1.31 1.48 -29.16
CA SER A 24 1.65 1.90 -30.53
C SER A 24 0.69 1.31 -31.57
N ASP A 25 0.26 0.06 -31.38
CA ASP A 25 -0.72 -0.62 -32.25
C ASP A 25 -2.16 -0.11 -32.08
N LYS A 26 -2.41 0.74 -31.11
CA LYS A 26 -3.72 1.32 -30.78
C LYS A 26 -3.82 2.83 -31.02
N GLN A 27 -2.78 3.44 -31.57
CA GLN A 27 -2.69 4.89 -31.73
C GLN A 27 -3.82 5.51 -32.57
N ASP A 28 -4.35 4.77 -33.54
CA ASP A 28 -5.42 5.23 -34.44
C ASP A 28 -6.82 4.91 -33.92
N GLU A 29 -6.94 4.19 -32.79
CA GLU A 29 -8.22 3.87 -32.19
C GLU A 29 -8.73 5.00 -31.30
N ALA A 30 -10.04 5.21 -31.26
CA ALA A 30 -10.62 6.23 -30.38
C ALA A 30 -10.45 5.83 -28.90
N VAL A 31 -9.99 6.76 -28.06
CA VAL A 31 -9.72 6.53 -26.61
C VAL A 31 -10.95 6.00 -25.86
N VAL A 32 -12.16 6.27 -26.35
CA VAL A 32 -13.42 5.75 -25.76
C VAL A 32 -13.47 4.22 -25.79
N THR A 33 -12.79 3.57 -26.75
CA THR A 33 -12.74 2.09 -26.88
C THR A 33 -11.71 1.45 -25.96
N TYR A 34 -10.81 2.25 -25.35
CA TYR A 34 -9.76 1.76 -24.51
C TYR A 34 -10.29 1.15 -23.20
N SER A 35 -9.66 0.07 -22.76
CA SER A 35 -9.89 -0.49 -21.42
C SER A 35 -9.47 0.51 -20.33
N GLY A 36 -9.91 0.30 -19.09
CA GLY A 36 -9.49 1.13 -17.95
C GLY A 36 -7.96 1.22 -17.80
N GLY A 37 -7.28 0.07 -17.92
CA GLY A 37 -5.82 0.00 -17.86
C GLY A 37 -5.13 0.72 -19.03
N MET A 38 -5.67 0.63 -20.26
CA MET A 38 -5.15 1.36 -21.40
C MET A 38 -5.29 2.88 -21.21
N ARG A 39 -6.45 3.33 -20.74
CA ARG A 39 -6.67 4.77 -20.44
C ARG A 39 -5.69 5.27 -19.39
N LYS A 40 -5.50 4.50 -18.30
CA LYS A 40 -4.57 4.89 -17.24
C LYS A 40 -3.11 4.96 -17.73
N ARG A 41 -2.69 4.00 -18.57
CA ARG A 41 -1.36 4.07 -19.23
C ARG A 41 -1.22 5.30 -20.10
N LEU A 42 -2.24 5.63 -20.86
CA LEU A 42 -2.25 6.83 -21.72
C LEU A 42 -2.20 8.13 -20.89
N ASP A 43 -2.89 8.19 -19.74
CA ASP A 43 -2.83 9.33 -18.82
C ASP A 43 -1.41 9.55 -18.29
N ILE A 44 -0.73 8.47 -17.85
CA ILE A 44 0.66 8.52 -17.39
C ILE A 44 1.57 8.97 -18.55
N ALA A 45 1.38 8.41 -19.73
CA ALA A 45 2.11 8.74 -20.94
C ALA A 45 2.00 10.23 -21.32
N GLY A 46 0.80 10.80 -21.19
CA GLY A 46 0.58 12.22 -21.43
C GLY A 46 1.46 13.12 -20.55
N GLY A 47 1.73 12.70 -19.32
CA GLY A 47 2.64 13.38 -18.41
C GLY A 47 4.11 13.32 -18.82
N LEU A 48 4.50 12.35 -19.68
CA LEU A 48 5.90 12.13 -20.08
C LEU A 48 6.30 12.89 -21.34
N LEU A 49 5.35 13.34 -22.16
CA LEU A 49 5.63 13.95 -23.47
C LEU A 49 6.65 15.08 -23.44
N HIS A 50 6.71 15.83 -22.36
CA HIS A 50 7.63 16.98 -22.23
C HIS A 50 8.87 16.67 -21.39
N HIS A 51 9.16 15.40 -21.13
CA HIS A 51 10.29 14.93 -20.34
C HIS A 51 10.45 15.68 -19.00
N PRO A 52 9.47 15.61 -18.11
CA PRO A 52 9.53 16.33 -16.83
C PRO A 52 10.63 15.74 -15.94
N ARG A 53 11.23 16.58 -15.12
CA ARG A 53 12.13 16.11 -14.06
C ARG A 53 11.39 15.50 -12.86
N VAL A 54 10.13 15.90 -12.68
CA VAL A 54 9.25 15.42 -11.62
C VAL A 54 7.89 15.08 -12.21
N LEU A 55 7.40 13.88 -11.98
CA LEU A 55 6.08 13.41 -12.37
C LEU A 55 5.22 13.20 -11.14
N PHE A 56 4.02 13.80 -11.10
CA PHE A 56 3.03 13.60 -10.05
C PHE A 56 1.95 12.63 -10.53
N LEU A 57 1.71 11.58 -9.75
CA LEU A 57 0.68 10.58 -10.00
C LEU A 57 -0.29 10.54 -8.82
N ASP A 58 -1.52 10.93 -9.04
CA ASP A 58 -2.56 10.89 -8.02
C ASP A 58 -3.37 9.60 -8.18
N GLU A 59 -3.27 8.69 -7.19
CA GLU A 59 -3.96 7.41 -7.16
C GLU A 59 -3.84 6.63 -8.49
N PRO A 60 -2.60 6.30 -8.95
CA PRO A 60 -2.38 5.84 -10.33
C PRO A 60 -3.06 4.52 -10.67
N THR A 61 -3.43 3.69 -9.69
CA THR A 61 -4.01 2.35 -9.93
C THR A 61 -5.40 2.15 -9.34
N VAL A 62 -6.00 3.22 -8.83
CA VAL A 62 -7.35 3.15 -8.26
C VAL A 62 -8.37 2.67 -9.30
N GLY A 63 -9.25 1.75 -8.89
CA GLY A 63 -10.30 1.19 -9.75
C GLY A 63 -9.84 0.16 -10.78
N LEU A 64 -8.58 -0.29 -10.73
CA LEU A 64 -8.04 -1.34 -11.58
C LEU A 64 -8.01 -2.69 -10.85
N ASP A 65 -8.18 -3.76 -11.63
CA ASP A 65 -7.96 -5.12 -11.13
C ASP A 65 -6.47 -5.37 -10.80
N ILE A 66 -6.20 -6.43 -10.02
CA ILE A 66 -4.86 -6.75 -9.51
C ILE A 66 -3.83 -6.94 -10.64
N GLN A 67 -4.22 -7.60 -11.74
CA GLN A 67 -3.28 -7.87 -12.84
C GLN A 67 -2.92 -6.57 -13.58
N THR A 68 -3.92 -5.75 -13.87
CA THR A 68 -3.73 -4.44 -14.50
C THR A 68 -2.92 -3.51 -13.61
N ARG A 69 -3.18 -3.50 -12.29
CA ARG A 69 -2.40 -2.74 -11.30
C ARG A 69 -0.91 -3.09 -11.37
N ARG A 70 -0.57 -4.38 -11.32
CA ARG A 70 0.83 -4.85 -11.40
C ARG A 70 1.51 -4.43 -12.71
N LYS A 71 0.80 -4.41 -13.82
CA LYS A 71 1.32 -3.89 -15.09
C LYS A 71 1.63 -2.39 -15.00
N ILE A 72 0.73 -1.58 -14.43
CA ILE A 72 1.00 -0.16 -14.22
C ILE A 72 2.24 0.05 -13.35
N TRP A 73 2.43 -0.74 -12.28
CA TRP A 73 3.65 -0.67 -11.46
C TRP A 73 4.92 -0.95 -12.27
N GLN A 74 4.88 -1.93 -13.15
CA GLN A 74 6.01 -2.22 -14.05
C GLN A 74 6.32 -1.02 -14.97
N TYR A 75 5.29 -0.36 -15.50
CA TYR A 75 5.47 0.86 -16.31
C TYR A 75 6.06 2.01 -15.48
N ILE A 76 5.56 2.26 -14.29
CA ILE A 76 6.09 3.32 -13.41
C ILE A 76 7.57 3.06 -13.10
N LYS A 77 7.94 1.82 -12.77
CA LYS A 77 9.35 1.43 -12.54
C LYS A 77 10.21 1.63 -13.80
N LYS A 78 9.72 1.19 -14.96
CA LYS A 78 10.41 1.35 -16.23
C LYS A 78 10.66 2.83 -16.54
N ILE A 79 9.65 3.67 -16.39
CA ILE A 79 9.73 5.13 -16.57
C ILE A 79 10.77 5.74 -15.64
N HIS A 80 10.70 5.43 -14.35
CA HIS A 80 11.64 5.92 -13.34
C HIS A 80 13.09 5.59 -13.73
N THR A 81 13.36 4.34 -14.09
CA THR A 81 14.70 3.88 -14.44
C THR A 81 15.19 4.44 -15.77
N GLN A 82 14.31 4.53 -16.78
CA GLN A 82 14.69 4.94 -18.14
C GLN A 82 14.96 6.44 -18.25
N PHE A 83 14.19 7.27 -17.53
CA PHE A 83 14.25 8.72 -17.64
C PHE A 83 14.93 9.42 -16.47
N ASP A 84 15.43 8.68 -15.48
CA ASP A 84 16.09 9.21 -14.25
C ASP A 84 15.29 10.38 -13.63
N MET A 85 13.97 10.21 -13.54
CA MET A 85 13.06 11.23 -13.06
C MET A 85 12.58 10.94 -11.64
N THR A 86 12.26 11.99 -10.89
CA THR A 86 11.57 11.84 -9.61
C THR A 86 10.08 11.61 -9.85
N ILE A 87 9.52 10.53 -9.27
CA ILE A 87 8.09 10.26 -9.32
C ILE A 87 7.53 10.46 -7.91
N PHE A 88 6.56 11.37 -7.80
CA PHE A 88 5.78 11.58 -6.57
C PHE A 88 4.38 11.00 -6.79
N LEU A 89 4.01 9.99 -6.00
CA LEU A 89 2.69 9.37 -6.11
C LEU A 89 1.93 9.44 -4.80
N THR A 90 0.61 9.53 -4.89
CA THR A 90 -0.30 9.32 -3.78
C THR A 90 -0.98 7.96 -3.94
N THR A 91 -1.20 7.25 -2.84
CA THR A 91 -1.94 5.99 -2.84
C THR A 91 -2.44 5.66 -1.44
N HIS A 92 -3.54 4.93 -1.36
CA HIS A 92 -4.00 4.26 -0.16
C HIS A 92 -3.71 2.75 -0.17
N TYR A 93 -3.09 2.23 -1.25
CA TYR A 93 -2.66 0.84 -1.34
C TYR A 93 -1.24 0.68 -0.80
N MET A 94 -1.09 0.08 0.38
CA MET A 94 0.22 -0.10 1.01
C MET A 94 1.15 -1.00 0.19
N GLU A 95 0.61 -2.00 -0.52
CA GLU A 95 1.37 -2.86 -1.43
C GLU A 95 1.97 -2.06 -2.60
N GLU A 96 1.25 -1.04 -3.11
CA GLU A 96 1.74 -0.14 -4.15
C GLU A 96 2.91 0.69 -3.64
N ALA A 97 2.74 1.33 -2.47
CA ALA A 97 3.78 2.12 -1.85
C ALA A 97 5.03 1.28 -1.55
N ASP A 98 4.87 0.08 -0.99
CA ASP A 98 5.98 -0.85 -0.68
C ASP A 98 6.72 -1.31 -1.94
N SER A 99 5.98 -1.49 -3.06
CA SER A 99 6.56 -1.95 -4.32
C SER A 99 7.26 -0.86 -5.10
N LEU A 100 6.77 0.38 -5.07
CA LEU A 100 7.20 1.44 -5.99
C LEU A 100 8.11 2.49 -5.35
N CYS A 101 7.96 2.76 -4.05
CA CYS A 101 8.55 3.94 -3.45
C CYS A 101 9.89 3.65 -2.77
N ASP A 102 10.90 4.49 -3.03
CA ASP A 102 12.14 4.51 -2.27
C ASP A 102 11.94 5.10 -0.88
N ARG A 103 11.03 6.08 -0.77
CA ARG A 103 10.64 6.73 0.48
C ARG A 103 9.14 6.92 0.53
N ILE A 104 8.57 6.77 1.72
CA ILE A 104 7.13 6.89 1.98
C ILE A 104 6.92 7.95 3.05
N GLY A 105 5.92 8.81 2.85
CA GLY A 105 5.38 9.70 3.87
C GLY A 105 3.99 9.20 4.29
N ILE A 106 3.83 8.81 5.56
CA ILE A 106 2.51 8.51 6.12
C ILE A 106 1.86 9.81 6.57
N MET A 107 0.69 10.09 6.01
CA MET A 107 -0.10 11.27 6.35
C MET A 107 -1.40 10.86 7.04
N ASP A 108 -1.69 11.50 8.16
CA ASP A 108 -2.95 11.34 8.90
C ASP A 108 -3.42 12.69 9.43
N HIS A 109 -4.74 12.95 9.35
CA HIS A 109 -5.35 14.23 9.74
C HIS A 109 -4.62 15.49 9.21
N GLY A 110 -4.14 15.43 7.95
CA GLY A 110 -3.45 16.54 7.29
C GLY A 110 -2.02 16.81 7.79
N LYS A 111 -1.45 15.88 8.58
CA LYS A 111 -0.08 15.96 9.08
C LYS A 111 0.73 14.76 8.64
N ILE A 112 1.98 15.00 8.29
CA ILE A 112 2.93 13.94 8.04
C ILE A 112 3.38 13.38 9.39
N GLN A 113 3.13 12.09 9.63
CA GLN A 113 3.48 11.37 10.85
C GLN A 113 4.93 10.89 10.81
N VAL A 114 5.36 10.37 9.66
CA VAL A 114 6.71 9.83 9.46
C VAL A 114 7.08 9.89 7.98
N ILE A 115 8.37 10.03 7.67
CA ILE A 115 8.93 9.86 6.31
C ILE A 115 10.19 9.02 6.43
N ASP A 116 10.17 7.83 5.82
CA ASP A 116 11.34 6.95 5.76
C ASP A 116 11.24 5.98 4.57
N THR A 117 12.21 5.07 4.43
CA THR A 117 12.14 3.95 3.49
C THR A 117 11.14 2.89 3.99
N PRO A 118 10.47 2.16 3.07
CA PRO A 118 9.58 1.06 3.47
C PRO A 118 10.26 0.05 4.41
N LYS A 119 11.52 -0.25 4.13
CA LYS A 119 12.33 -1.19 4.92
C LYS A 119 12.54 -0.70 6.35
N ASN A 120 12.95 0.56 6.54
CA ASN A 120 13.18 1.11 7.87
C ASN A 120 11.88 1.14 8.68
N MET A 121 10.80 1.64 8.08
CA MET A 121 9.48 1.69 8.74
C MET A 121 9.03 0.32 9.25
N LYS A 122 9.22 -0.74 8.46
CA LYS A 122 8.90 -2.12 8.87
C LYS A 122 9.81 -2.61 9.99
N ASN A 123 11.11 -2.32 9.92
CA ASN A 123 12.08 -2.73 10.94
C ASN A 123 11.87 -2.04 12.29
N ASP A 124 11.35 -0.80 12.30
CA ASP A 124 11.06 -0.06 13.52
C ASP A 124 9.96 -0.73 14.36
N LEU A 125 8.98 -1.37 13.71
CA LEU A 125 7.97 -2.17 14.40
C LEU A 125 8.56 -3.44 15.03
N GLY A 126 9.53 -4.04 14.38
CA GLY A 126 10.10 -5.33 14.71
C GLY A 126 10.36 -6.11 13.42
N ASN A 127 11.24 -7.10 13.46
CA ASN A 127 11.53 -7.89 12.26
C ASN A 127 10.42 -8.90 11.95
N GLU A 128 9.61 -9.23 12.96
CA GLU A 128 8.60 -10.28 12.89
C GLU A 128 7.38 -9.92 13.75
N ILE A 129 6.22 -10.42 13.31
CA ILE A 129 4.95 -10.29 14.01
C ILE A 129 4.47 -11.69 14.41
N ILE A 130 4.20 -11.90 15.68
CA ILE A 130 3.52 -13.09 16.18
C ILE A 130 2.08 -12.72 16.46
N SER A 131 1.14 -13.34 15.75
CA SER A 131 -0.29 -13.22 16.05
C SER A 131 -0.79 -14.45 16.77
N LEU A 132 -1.44 -14.25 17.90
CA LEU A 132 -2.00 -15.27 18.76
C LEU A 132 -3.51 -15.11 18.85
N VAL A 133 -4.23 -16.22 18.87
CA VAL A 133 -5.63 -16.27 19.30
C VAL A 133 -5.69 -17.18 20.53
N VAL A 134 -6.16 -16.65 21.65
CA VAL A 134 -6.25 -17.36 22.93
C VAL A 134 -7.70 -17.46 23.40
N ASP A 135 -8.01 -18.48 24.18
CA ASP A 135 -9.32 -18.58 24.82
C ASP A 135 -9.45 -17.53 25.93
N ALA A 136 -10.66 -16.98 26.07
CA ALA A 136 -10.97 -16.13 27.21
C ALA A 136 -10.78 -16.88 28.54
N SER A 137 -9.89 -16.39 29.39
CA SER A 137 -9.60 -16.98 30.68
C SER A 137 -9.44 -15.91 31.77
N ASN A 138 -9.64 -16.29 33.03
CA ASN A 138 -9.40 -15.38 34.16
C ASN A 138 -7.92 -14.93 34.27
N ASN A 139 -7.00 -15.65 33.63
CA ASN A 139 -5.57 -15.39 33.68
C ASN A 139 -5.08 -14.56 32.47
N HIS A 140 -5.98 -14.04 31.64
CA HIS A 140 -5.62 -13.32 30.43
C HIS A 140 -4.71 -12.10 30.70
N ASN A 141 -5.07 -11.27 31.68
CA ASN A 141 -4.26 -10.10 32.05
C ASN A 141 -2.87 -10.50 32.54
N LEU A 142 -2.78 -11.58 33.34
CA LEU A 142 -1.50 -12.10 33.82
C LEU A 142 -0.64 -12.61 32.66
N PHE A 143 -1.25 -13.24 31.67
CA PHE A 143 -0.56 -13.66 30.44
C PHE A 143 0.05 -12.48 29.69
N LEU A 144 -0.71 -11.41 29.50
CA LEU A 144 -0.20 -10.19 28.86
C LEU A 144 0.97 -9.56 29.64
N GLU A 145 0.89 -9.55 30.98
CA GLU A 145 1.98 -9.06 31.82
C GLU A 145 3.25 -9.89 31.68
N GLU A 146 3.13 -11.23 31.66
CA GLU A 146 4.27 -12.12 31.43
C GLU A 146 4.86 -11.96 30.02
N LEU A 147 4.01 -11.81 28.99
CA LEU A 147 4.50 -11.54 27.63
C LEU A 147 5.30 -10.24 27.53
N LYS A 148 4.90 -9.19 28.27
CA LYS A 148 5.64 -7.91 28.29
C LYS A 148 7.06 -8.01 28.88
N LYS A 149 7.35 -9.05 29.66
CA LYS A 149 8.67 -9.29 30.26
C LYS A 149 9.65 -9.96 29.31
N ILE A 150 9.20 -10.46 28.16
CA ILE A 150 10.06 -11.12 27.18
C ILE A 150 10.89 -10.06 26.44
N GLU A 151 12.21 -10.15 26.55
CA GLU A 151 13.19 -9.15 26.07
C GLU A 151 13.05 -8.75 24.60
N PHE A 152 12.69 -9.68 23.72
CA PHE A 152 12.61 -9.44 22.28
C PHE A 152 11.28 -8.83 21.81
N ILE A 153 10.30 -8.67 22.70
CA ILE A 153 8.99 -8.08 22.37
C ILE A 153 9.11 -6.55 22.48
N LYS A 154 8.90 -5.86 21.36
CA LYS A 154 8.93 -4.39 21.28
C LYS A 154 7.57 -3.77 21.59
N LYS A 155 6.49 -4.38 21.11
CA LYS A 155 5.13 -3.87 21.25
C LYS A 155 4.13 -5.01 21.31
N ILE A 156 3.07 -4.83 22.08
CA ILE A 156 1.93 -5.73 22.17
C ILE A 156 0.67 -4.94 21.85
N ASN A 157 -0.10 -5.42 20.90
CA ASN A 157 -1.44 -4.94 20.62
C ASN A 157 -2.43 -6.06 20.96
N GLU A 158 -3.54 -5.69 21.59
CA GLU A 158 -4.62 -6.60 21.97
C GLU A 158 -5.92 -6.12 21.32
N ASP A 159 -6.65 -7.06 20.73
CA ASP A 159 -7.98 -6.86 20.16
C ASP A 159 -8.84 -8.08 20.51
N ASP A 160 -9.66 -7.96 21.52
CA ASP A 160 -10.46 -9.05 22.12
C ASP A 160 -9.61 -10.28 22.49
N SER A 161 -9.77 -11.38 21.74
CA SER A 161 -9.03 -12.64 21.93
C SER A 161 -7.75 -12.74 21.09
N LYS A 162 -7.46 -11.73 20.25
CA LYS A 162 -6.30 -11.70 19.37
C LYS A 162 -5.21 -10.83 20.00
N ILE A 163 -4.03 -11.41 20.18
CA ILE A 163 -2.83 -10.71 20.65
C ILE A 163 -1.82 -10.65 19.51
N THR A 164 -1.34 -9.47 19.20
CA THR A 164 -0.31 -9.23 18.17
C THR A 164 0.96 -8.73 18.86
N LEU A 165 2.05 -9.49 18.72
CA LEU A 165 3.35 -9.20 19.30
C LEU A 165 4.31 -8.78 18.19
N PHE A 166 4.90 -7.62 18.31
CA PHE A 166 5.98 -7.15 17.43
C PHE A 166 7.31 -7.52 18.08
N THR A 167 8.11 -8.32 17.40
CA THR A 167 9.34 -8.88 17.97
C THR A 167 10.54 -8.75 17.04
N SER A 168 11.73 -8.73 17.60
CA SER A 168 12.98 -8.81 16.85
C SER A 168 13.44 -10.24 16.57
N ASN A 169 12.93 -11.23 17.31
CA ASN A 169 13.31 -12.64 17.19
C ASN A 169 12.16 -13.57 17.62
N GLY A 170 11.30 -13.90 16.66
CA GLY A 170 10.13 -14.76 16.90
C GLY A 170 10.51 -16.19 17.25
N THR A 171 11.64 -16.68 16.75
CA THR A 171 12.13 -18.04 17.02
C THR A 171 12.41 -18.26 18.51
N GLU A 172 12.91 -17.24 19.21
CA GLU A 172 13.15 -17.31 20.65
C GLU A 172 11.91 -16.97 21.47
N VAL A 173 11.01 -16.15 20.94
CA VAL A 173 9.79 -15.71 21.64
C VAL A 173 8.73 -16.81 21.67
N ILE A 174 8.52 -17.54 20.56
CA ILE A 174 7.47 -18.56 20.45
C ILE A 174 7.56 -19.63 21.54
N PRO A 175 8.73 -20.26 21.83
CA PRO A 175 8.84 -21.24 22.91
C PRO A 175 8.47 -20.67 24.27
N LYS A 176 8.85 -19.42 24.56
CA LYS A 176 8.51 -18.74 25.82
C LYS A 176 7.00 -18.49 25.95
N ILE A 177 6.33 -18.13 24.84
CA ILE A 177 4.88 -18.00 24.81
C ILE A 177 4.19 -19.31 25.21
N PHE A 178 4.63 -20.45 24.65
CA PHE A 178 4.06 -21.76 24.98
C PHE A 178 4.34 -22.15 26.42
N GLN A 179 5.52 -21.85 26.96
CA GLN A 179 5.83 -22.11 28.39
C GLN A 179 4.87 -21.31 29.28
N ILE A 180 4.75 -20.00 29.09
CA ILE A 180 3.86 -19.13 29.88
C ILE A 180 2.40 -19.59 29.76
N SER A 181 1.94 -19.93 28.56
CA SER A 181 0.57 -20.40 28.34
C SER A 181 0.27 -21.70 29.08
N SER A 182 1.24 -22.62 29.14
CA SER A 182 1.13 -23.85 29.88
C SER A 182 1.07 -23.63 31.40
N GLU A 183 1.93 -22.76 31.94
CA GLU A 183 1.97 -22.40 33.36
C GLU A 183 0.64 -21.76 33.81
N LEU A 184 0.08 -20.86 32.98
CA LEU A 184 -1.16 -20.14 33.27
C LEU A 184 -2.42 -20.90 32.82
N LYS A 185 -2.27 -22.09 32.23
CA LYS A 185 -3.36 -22.92 31.68
C LYS A 185 -4.23 -22.17 30.65
N ILE A 186 -3.58 -21.35 29.84
CA ILE A 186 -4.23 -20.62 28.72
C ILE A 186 -4.09 -21.46 27.46
N LYS A 187 -5.20 -21.69 26.77
CA LYS A 187 -5.21 -22.42 25.51
C LYS A 187 -4.95 -21.45 24.35
N ILE A 188 -3.91 -21.73 23.57
CA ILE A 188 -3.63 -21.04 22.32
C ILE A 188 -4.38 -21.78 21.20
N ASN A 189 -5.32 -21.11 20.56
CA ASN A 189 -6.11 -21.67 19.46
C ASN A 189 -5.37 -21.55 18.11
N SER A 190 -4.63 -20.49 17.92
CA SER A 190 -3.77 -20.31 16.75
C SER A 190 -2.56 -19.45 17.08
N ILE A 191 -1.49 -19.69 16.36
CA ILE A 191 -0.28 -18.87 16.36
C ILE A 191 0.24 -18.76 14.93
N SER A 192 0.63 -17.58 14.52
CA SER A 192 1.28 -17.34 13.24
C SER A 192 2.47 -16.40 13.40
N LEU A 193 3.49 -16.62 12.59
CA LEU A 193 4.68 -15.77 12.50
C LEU A 193 4.73 -15.18 11.09
N THR A 194 4.77 -13.86 10.99
CA THR A 194 4.81 -13.13 9.72
C THR A 194 5.81 -12.00 9.79
N GLN A 195 6.15 -11.43 8.64
CA GLN A 195 6.93 -10.19 8.57
C GLN A 195 5.98 -8.98 8.59
N PRO A 196 6.40 -7.85 9.17
CA PRO A 196 5.63 -6.61 9.16
C PRO A 196 5.35 -6.13 7.74
N THR A 197 4.14 -5.68 7.52
CA THR A 197 3.69 -5.03 6.30
C THR A 197 3.62 -3.51 6.49
N LEU A 198 3.44 -2.75 5.41
CA LEU A 198 3.17 -1.32 5.54
C LEU A 198 1.78 -1.01 6.11
N ASP A 199 0.83 -1.96 6.01
CA ASP A 199 -0.46 -1.83 6.70
C ASP A 199 -0.25 -1.81 8.22
N ASP A 200 0.59 -2.72 8.75
CA ASP A 200 0.95 -2.73 10.17
C ASP A 200 1.65 -1.44 10.60
N VAL A 201 2.54 -0.92 9.74
CA VAL A 201 3.20 0.38 9.96
C VAL A 201 2.16 1.49 10.03
N PHE A 202 1.25 1.58 9.05
CA PHE A 202 0.21 2.59 9.01
C PHE A 202 -0.63 2.58 10.29
N ILE A 203 -1.16 1.41 10.69
CA ILE A 203 -1.93 1.24 11.93
C ILE A 203 -1.13 1.67 13.15
N SER A 204 0.18 1.36 13.18
CA SER A 204 1.02 1.73 14.32
C SER A 204 1.18 3.23 14.50
N TYR A 205 1.24 4.01 13.40
CA TYR A 205 1.41 5.47 13.43
C TYR A 205 0.09 6.23 13.54
N THR A 206 -1.01 5.69 13.02
CA THR A 206 -2.32 6.36 12.97
C THR A 206 -3.29 5.90 14.05
N GLY A 207 -3.09 4.69 14.57
CA GLY A 207 -3.97 4.08 15.57
C GLY A 207 -5.28 3.51 15.00
N HIS A 208 -5.47 3.51 13.68
CA HIS A 208 -6.66 2.98 13.00
C HIS A 208 -6.29 2.40 11.63
N GLU A 209 -7.14 1.50 11.12
CA GLU A 209 -7.02 0.98 9.76
C GLU A 209 -7.28 2.08 8.71
N ILE A 210 -6.79 1.83 7.50
CA ILE A 210 -7.03 2.72 6.35
C ILE A 210 -8.53 2.78 6.12
N ARG A 211 -9.07 3.98 6.09
CA ARG A 211 -10.48 4.19 5.75
C ARG A 211 -10.65 4.03 4.25
N ASP A 212 -11.18 2.89 3.80
CA ASP A 212 -11.62 2.71 2.43
C ASP A 212 -12.76 3.70 2.13
N ASP A 213 -12.43 4.84 1.54
CA ASP A 213 -13.41 5.85 1.10
C ASP A 213 -14.24 5.36 -0.12
N ASP A 214 -13.88 4.23 -0.71
CA ASP A 214 -14.63 3.58 -1.81
C ASP A 214 -16.10 3.31 -1.44
N SER A 215 -16.39 3.03 -0.16
CA SER A 215 -17.78 2.84 0.30
C SER A 215 -18.61 4.12 0.22
N LYS A 216 -18.03 5.30 0.43
CA LYS A 216 -18.72 6.59 0.32
C LYS A 216 -18.85 7.06 -1.12
N TYR A 217 -17.84 6.79 -1.96
CA TYR A 217 -17.87 7.15 -3.37
C TYR A 217 -18.89 6.32 -4.14
N ASN A 218 -18.96 5.02 -3.87
CA ASN A 218 -19.96 4.13 -4.45
C ASN A 218 -21.38 4.47 -3.98
N ARG A 219 -21.61 4.78 -2.70
CA ARG A 219 -22.92 5.26 -2.20
C ARG A 219 -23.35 6.58 -2.85
N ARG A 220 -22.43 7.52 -3.07
CA ARG A 220 -22.74 8.78 -3.78
C ARG A 220 -23.08 8.55 -5.25
N ARG A 221 -22.39 7.64 -5.94
CA ARG A 221 -22.70 7.25 -7.34
C ARG A 221 -24.05 6.53 -7.44
N GLU A 222 -24.36 5.62 -6.54
CA GLU A 222 -25.65 4.93 -6.50
C GLU A 222 -26.79 5.91 -6.19
N HIS A 223 -26.63 6.82 -5.23
CA HIS A 223 -27.61 7.86 -4.95
C HIS A 223 -27.82 8.81 -6.14
N ALA A 224 -26.77 9.19 -6.84
CA ALA A 224 -26.85 10.02 -8.04
C ALA A 224 -27.52 9.28 -9.20
N LYS A 225 -27.28 7.98 -9.36
CA LYS A 225 -27.90 7.11 -10.35
C LYS A 225 -29.39 6.90 -10.06
N MET A 226 -29.75 6.67 -8.80
CA MET A 226 -31.15 6.55 -8.36
C MET A 226 -31.95 7.86 -8.51
N LYS A 227 -31.29 9.02 -8.32
CA LYS A 227 -31.93 10.32 -8.53
C LYS A 227 -32.22 10.61 -10.00
N ARG A 228 -31.36 10.11 -10.94
CA ARG A 228 -31.59 10.23 -12.39
C ARG A 228 -32.65 9.27 -12.94
N LEU A 229 -32.96 8.18 -12.25
CA LEU A 229 -34.00 7.22 -12.65
C LEU A 229 -35.40 7.59 -12.11
N ARG A 230 -35.49 8.64 -11.28
CA ARG A 230 -36.75 9.15 -10.72
C ARG A 230 -37.23 10.46 -11.34
N GLN A 231 -36.52 10.95 -12.36
CA GLN A 231 -36.95 12.05 -13.24
C GLN A 231 -37.25 11.50 -14.65
#